data_3bd0b55b61a37b63665c16dbe9e21fcf
#
_entry.id   3bd0b55b61a37b63665c16dbe9e21fcf
#
_cell.length_a   1.000
_cell.length_b   1.000
_cell.length_c   1.000
_cell.angle_alpha   90.00
_cell.angle_beta   90.00
_cell.angle_gamma   90.00
#
_symmetry.space_group_name_H-M   'P 1'
#
loop_
_entity.id
_entity.type
_entity.pdbx_description
1 polymer ?
#
loop_
_entity_poly.entity_id
_entity_poly.type
_entity_poly.pdbx_seq_one_letter_code
_entity_poly.pdbx_strand_id
1 'polypeptide(L)'
;MVLPVTTLMLKQFNNISVKVLHIEPTTVCNAACPQCARENINLYDHAQHRSDLSLAQCQTLFDQEFVAGLDKMFMCGNFGEPAAAESAMDIFKYFRTANPNITLGMNTNGSVRNTAWWRELAQVFNQPLDYVVFSIDGLEDTNHVYRRNTAWHKIVENAESFVAAGGSAHWDMLIYEHNQHQIDQCRQLARDMGFTWFRAKVSKRFVTTPVHFLNPPD
;
A
#
# COMPACT_ATOMS: atom_id res chain seq x y z
N MET A 1 -37.69 26.21 -10.74
CA MET A 1 -36.32 26.18 -11.29
C MET A 1 -35.46 25.37 -10.32
N VAL A 2 -35.26 24.09 -10.58
CA VAL A 2 -34.48 23.20 -9.69
C VAL A 2 -33.02 23.43 -10.04
N LEU A 3 -32.24 23.98 -9.13
CA LEU A 3 -30.79 24.10 -9.28
C LEU A 3 -30.20 22.69 -9.39
N PRO A 4 -29.26 22.43 -10.29
CA PRO A 4 -28.66 21.11 -10.42
C PRO A 4 -27.92 20.74 -9.12
N VAL A 5 -28.10 19.54 -8.67
CA VAL A 5 -27.55 18.96 -7.41
C VAL A 5 -26.04 19.20 -7.26
N THR A 6 -25.31 19.24 -8.37
CA THR A 6 -23.88 19.53 -8.46
C THR A 6 -23.50 20.91 -7.89
N THR A 7 -24.33 21.96 -8.07
CA THR A 7 -24.04 23.33 -7.61
C THR A 7 -24.22 23.46 -6.09
N LEU A 8 -25.10 22.65 -5.48
CA LEU A 8 -25.30 22.66 -4.02
C LEU A 8 -24.17 21.93 -3.27
N MET A 9 -23.66 20.83 -3.81
CA MET A 9 -22.55 20.08 -3.18
C MET A 9 -21.25 20.88 -3.19
N LEU A 10 -20.92 21.60 -4.25
CA LEU A 10 -19.70 22.40 -4.35
C LEU A 10 -19.64 23.54 -3.32
N LYS A 11 -20.78 24.13 -2.94
CA LYS A 11 -20.82 25.19 -1.92
C LYS A 11 -20.55 24.69 -0.50
N GLN A 12 -20.79 23.43 -0.21
CA GLN A 12 -20.62 22.84 1.12
C GLN A 12 -19.16 22.55 1.49
N PHE A 13 -18.28 22.46 0.48
CA PHE A 13 -16.86 22.09 0.65
C PHE A 13 -15.86 23.17 0.26
N ASN A 14 -16.31 24.37 -0.11
CA ASN A 14 -15.47 25.47 -0.60
C ASN A 14 -14.44 26.01 0.41
N ASN A 15 -14.48 25.58 1.68
CA ASN A 15 -13.54 26.00 2.73
C ASN A 15 -12.73 24.83 3.32
N ILE A 16 -12.81 23.63 2.73
CA ILE A 16 -12.06 22.48 3.22
C ILE A 16 -10.74 22.40 2.45
N SER A 17 -9.64 22.67 3.13
CA SER A 17 -8.31 22.41 2.61
C SER A 17 -7.99 20.92 2.79
N VAL A 18 -7.99 20.16 1.69
CA VAL A 18 -7.52 18.77 1.71
C VAL A 18 -6.01 18.78 1.91
N LYS A 19 -5.52 18.09 2.94
CA LYS A 19 -4.09 17.99 3.27
C LYS A 19 -3.51 16.61 3.03
N VAL A 20 -4.35 15.58 3.11
CA VAL A 20 -3.93 14.19 2.93
C VAL A 20 -4.78 13.53 1.86
N LEU A 21 -4.12 12.95 0.88
CA LEU A 21 -4.76 12.20 -0.20
C LEU A 21 -4.41 10.72 -0.11
N HIS A 22 -5.43 9.85 -0.11
CA HIS A 22 -5.30 8.41 -0.25
C HIS A 22 -5.73 8.02 -1.66
N ILE A 23 -4.87 7.32 -2.38
CA ILE A 23 -5.14 6.81 -3.72
C ILE A 23 -5.15 5.27 -3.70
N GLU A 24 -6.18 4.68 -4.30
CA GLU A 24 -6.26 3.27 -4.68
C GLU A 24 -5.98 3.16 -6.19
N PRO A 25 -4.72 2.96 -6.61
CA PRO A 25 -4.36 3.14 -8.00
C PRO A 25 -4.80 2.00 -8.92
N THR A 26 -5.16 0.84 -8.36
CA THR A 26 -5.52 -0.34 -9.13
C THR A 26 -6.42 -1.28 -8.36
N THR A 27 -7.21 -2.08 -9.08
CA THR A 27 -7.91 -3.25 -8.55
C THR A 27 -7.13 -4.56 -8.74
N VAL A 28 -5.95 -4.50 -9.37
CA VAL A 28 -5.09 -5.67 -9.61
C VAL A 28 -4.26 -5.97 -8.37
N CYS A 29 -4.24 -7.23 -7.95
CA CYS A 29 -3.36 -7.74 -6.90
C CYS A 29 -2.92 -9.16 -7.26
N ASN A 30 -1.65 -9.48 -7.06
CA ASN A 30 -1.14 -10.84 -7.22
C ASN A 30 -1.45 -11.73 -6.01
N ALA A 31 -1.66 -11.14 -4.82
CA ALA A 31 -1.96 -11.88 -3.60
C ALA A 31 -3.44 -12.25 -3.48
N ALA A 32 -3.72 -13.37 -2.80
CA ALA A 32 -5.05 -13.88 -2.47
C ALA A 32 -5.19 -14.07 -0.94
N CYS A 33 -5.06 -12.96 -0.20
CA CYS A 33 -5.09 -12.98 1.27
C CYS A 33 -6.51 -13.33 1.77
N PRO A 34 -6.69 -14.38 2.61
CA PRO A 34 -8.01 -14.93 2.93
C PRO A 34 -9.01 -13.98 3.60
N GLN A 35 -8.51 -13.01 4.38
CA GLN A 35 -9.35 -11.98 5.01
C GLN A 35 -9.32 -10.65 4.28
N CYS A 36 -8.83 -10.60 3.03
CA CYS A 36 -8.87 -9.39 2.24
C CYS A 36 -10.30 -9.08 1.82
N ALA A 37 -10.73 -7.82 1.96
CA ALA A 37 -12.04 -7.38 1.50
C ALA A 37 -12.25 -7.72 0.01
N ARG A 38 -11.20 -7.61 -0.80
CA ARG A 38 -11.18 -7.94 -2.21
C ARG A 38 -11.61 -9.41 -2.48
N GLU A 39 -11.12 -10.37 -1.69
CA GLU A 39 -11.42 -11.80 -1.86
C GLU A 39 -12.83 -12.17 -1.33
N ASN A 40 -13.37 -11.39 -0.41
CA ASN A 40 -14.62 -11.70 0.29
C ASN A 40 -15.83 -10.91 -0.24
N ILE A 41 -15.64 -9.94 -1.11
CA ILE A 41 -16.72 -9.22 -1.75
C ILE A 41 -17.15 -10.02 -2.98
N ASN A 42 -18.13 -10.91 -2.82
CA ASN A 42 -18.82 -11.63 -3.92
C ASN A 42 -19.50 -10.68 -4.94
N LEU A 43 -19.36 -9.36 -4.78
CA LEU A 43 -19.93 -8.32 -5.64
C LEU A 43 -19.00 -7.94 -6.81
N TYR A 44 -17.73 -8.35 -6.79
CA TYR A 44 -16.77 -8.06 -7.85
C TYR A 44 -16.25 -9.36 -8.44
N ASP A 45 -16.64 -9.66 -9.64
CA ASP A 45 -15.88 -10.55 -10.52
C ASP A 45 -14.57 -9.82 -10.87
N HIS A 46 -13.52 -10.09 -10.08
CA HIS A 46 -12.21 -9.46 -10.21
C HIS A 46 -11.58 -9.63 -11.61
N ALA A 47 -12.04 -10.63 -12.37
CA ALA A 47 -11.58 -10.84 -13.75
C ALA A 47 -12.21 -9.84 -14.71
N GLN A 48 -13.44 -9.37 -14.43
CA GLN A 48 -14.19 -8.46 -15.30
C GLN A 48 -13.97 -6.98 -14.96
N HIS A 49 -13.53 -6.65 -13.74
CA HIS A 49 -13.41 -5.28 -13.26
C HIS A 49 -11.97 -4.87 -12.93
N ARG A 50 -11.03 -5.21 -13.82
CA ARG A 50 -9.68 -4.67 -13.73
C ARG A 50 -9.69 -3.20 -14.09
N SER A 51 -9.23 -2.37 -13.18
CA SER A 51 -9.13 -0.92 -13.36
C SER A 51 -7.79 -0.43 -12.83
N ASP A 52 -7.12 0.37 -13.64
CA ASP A 52 -5.88 1.07 -13.28
C ASP A 52 -6.10 2.56 -13.49
N LEU A 53 -5.63 3.35 -12.53
CA LEU A 53 -5.57 4.80 -12.66
C LEU A 53 -4.36 5.17 -13.52
N SER A 54 -4.60 5.70 -14.71
CA SER A 54 -3.52 6.21 -15.56
C SER A 54 -2.98 7.54 -15.03
N LEU A 55 -1.74 7.88 -15.42
CA LEU A 55 -1.16 9.19 -15.10
C LEU A 55 -2.04 10.34 -15.62
N ALA A 56 -2.56 10.24 -16.83
CA ALA A 56 -3.42 11.28 -17.43
C ALA A 56 -4.71 11.50 -16.63
N GLN A 57 -5.37 10.42 -16.18
CA GLN A 57 -6.54 10.52 -15.31
C GLN A 57 -6.17 11.14 -13.95
N CYS A 58 -5.03 10.73 -13.38
CA CYS A 58 -4.55 11.28 -12.13
C CYS A 58 -4.30 12.79 -12.24
N GLN A 59 -3.66 13.25 -13.31
CA GLN A 59 -3.41 14.68 -13.58
C GLN A 59 -4.69 15.48 -13.83
N THR A 60 -5.72 14.86 -14.40
CA THR A 60 -7.04 15.47 -14.60
C THR A 60 -7.78 15.64 -13.26
N LEU A 61 -7.67 14.65 -12.36
CA LEU A 61 -8.33 14.67 -11.06
C LEU A 61 -7.62 15.57 -10.05
N PHE A 62 -6.31 15.63 -10.12
CA PHE A 62 -5.43 16.31 -9.16
C PHE A 62 -4.41 17.15 -9.93
N ASP A 63 -4.77 18.39 -10.27
CA ASP A 63 -3.86 19.30 -10.94
C ASP A 63 -2.69 19.74 -10.04
N GLN A 64 -1.73 20.44 -10.63
CA GLN A 64 -0.52 20.84 -9.92
C GLN A 64 -0.80 21.78 -8.74
N GLU A 65 -1.81 22.65 -8.85
CA GLU A 65 -2.20 23.57 -7.78
C GLU A 65 -2.77 22.82 -6.59
N PHE A 66 -3.66 21.86 -6.83
CA PHE A 66 -4.18 20.97 -5.80
C PHE A 66 -3.05 20.18 -5.11
N VAL A 67 -2.15 19.56 -5.89
CA VAL A 67 -1.04 18.77 -5.37
C VAL A 67 -0.07 19.62 -4.54
N ALA A 68 0.19 20.87 -4.96
CA ALA A 68 1.05 21.79 -4.23
C ALA A 68 0.50 22.15 -2.83
N GLY A 69 -0.81 22.04 -2.63
CA GLY A 69 -1.48 22.28 -1.34
C GLY A 69 -1.48 21.09 -0.37
N LEU A 70 -1.05 19.89 -0.82
CA LEU A 70 -1.06 18.68 0.00
C LEU A 70 0.16 18.61 0.93
N ASP A 71 -0.06 18.05 2.12
CA ASP A 71 1.02 17.68 3.04
C ASP A 71 1.47 16.23 2.80
N LYS A 72 0.54 15.37 2.34
CA LYS A 72 0.80 13.94 2.15
C LYS A 72 -0.06 13.31 1.05
N MET A 73 0.54 12.42 0.27
CA MET A 73 -0.15 11.47 -0.57
C MET A 73 0.34 10.05 -0.27
N PHE A 74 -0.58 9.08 -0.20
CA PHE A 74 -0.18 7.69 -0.06
C PHE A 74 -1.08 6.77 -0.88
N MET A 75 -0.46 5.68 -1.36
CA MET A 75 -1.17 4.59 -2.00
C MET A 75 -1.32 3.42 -1.03
N CYS A 76 -2.55 2.92 -0.89
CA CYS A 76 -2.83 1.74 -0.08
C CYS A 76 -3.68 0.76 -0.89
N GLY A 77 -3.46 -0.52 -0.70
CA GLY A 77 -4.16 -1.55 -1.44
C GLY A 77 -5.32 -2.15 -0.65
N ASN A 78 -6.45 -1.45 -0.52
CA ASN A 78 -7.68 -2.09 -0.04
C ASN A 78 -8.30 -2.96 -1.13
N PHE A 79 -8.19 -2.56 -2.39
CA PHE A 79 -8.76 -3.25 -3.55
C PHE A 79 -7.72 -3.82 -4.51
N GLY A 80 -6.46 -3.43 -4.41
CA GLY A 80 -5.39 -3.89 -5.26
C GLY A 80 -4.02 -3.82 -4.57
N GLU A 81 -2.97 -4.13 -5.31
CA GLU A 81 -1.58 -3.95 -4.90
C GLU A 81 -1.03 -2.69 -5.59
N PRO A 82 -0.72 -1.61 -4.88
CA PRO A 82 -0.30 -0.36 -5.50
C PRO A 82 0.91 -0.51 -6.44
N ALA A 83 1.88 -1.34 -6.06
CA ALA A 83 3.04 -1.60 -6.93
C ALA A 83 2.68 -2.39 -8.20
N ALA A 84 1.50 -3.02 -8.29
CA ALA A 84 1.03 -3.66 -9.52
C ALA A 84 0.45 -2.67 -10.53
N ALA A 85 -0.01 -1.49 -10.09
CA ALA A 85 -0.54 -0.46 -10.97
C ALA A 85 0.50 -0.03 -12.02
N GLU A 86 0.13 -0.02 -13.29
CA GLU A 86 1.04 0.29 -14.39
C GLU A 86 1.69 1.67 -14.22
N SER A 87 0.90 2.67 -13.86
CA SER A 87 1.34 4.08 -13.73
C SER A 87 1.79 4.46 -12.31
N ALA A 88 1.95 3.52 -11.37
CA ALA A 88 2.26 3.87 -9.97
C ALA A 88 3.52 4.74 -9.84
N MET A 89 4.60 4.38 -10.53
CA MET A 89 5.86 5.14 -10.51
C MET A 89 5.68 6.55 -11.06
N ASP A 90 5.00 6.69 -12.20
CA ASP A 90 4.79 7.97 -12.85
C ASP A 90 3.88 8.89 -12.02
N ILE A 91 2.88 8.32 -11.34
CA ILE A 91 2.03 9.06 -10.41
C ILE A 91 2.87 9.56 -9.22
N PHE A 92 3.71 8.73 -8.59
CA PHE A 92 4.60 9.20 -7.52
C PHE A 92 5.55 10.31 -7.99
N LYS A 93 6.15 10.17 -9.17
CA LYS A 93 7.00 11.21 -9.77
C LYS A 93 6.22 12.50 -10.03
N TYR A 94 5.00 12.41 -10.52
CA TYR A 94 4.13 13.56 -10.73
C TYR A 94 3.90 14.33 -9.42
N PHE A 95 3.49 13.64 -8.34
CA PHE A 95 3.27 14.28 -7.04
C PHE A 95 4.54 14.90 -6.47
N ARG A 96 5.68 14.23 -6.56
CA ARG A 96 6.97 14.76 -6.12
C ARG A 96 7.41 15.98 -6.92
N THR A 97 7.16 15.98 -8.23
CA THR A 97 7.51 17.12 -9.11
C THR A 97 6.60 18.33 -8.83
N ALA A 98 5.30 18.11 -8.66
CA ALA A 98 4.34 19.18 -8.37
C ALA A 98 4.48 19.75 -6.94
N ASN A 99 4.93 18.91 -5.99
CA ASN A 99 5.19 19.33 -4.61
C ASN A 99 6.45 18.62 -4.08
N PRO A 100 7.62 19.27 -4.15
CA PRO A 100 8.89 18.68 -3.69
C PRO A 100 8.91 18.28 -2.21
N ASN A 101 8.08 18.89 -1.37
CA ASN A 101 8.05 18.68 0.09
C ASN A 101 6.95 17.71 0.54
N ILE A 102 6.12 17.20 -0.38
CA ILE A 102 5.04 16.29 -0.03
C ILE A 102 5.59 15.01 0.60
N THR A 103 4.94 14.51 1.66
CA THR A 103 5.21 13.18 2.16
C THR A 103 4.57 12.14 1.25
N LEU A 104 5.36 11.20 0.72
CA LEU A 104 4.88 10.06 -0.07
C LEU A 104 4.87 8.79 0.77
N GLY A 105 3.79 8.01 0.66
CA GLY A 105 3.65 6.74 1.34
C GLY A 105 3.12 5.65 0.41
N MET A 106 3.48 4.39 0.68
CA MET A 106 2.91 3.23 0.00
C MET A 106 2.78 2.05 0.96
N ASN A 107 1.66 1.33 0.88
CA ASN A 107 1.51 0.02 1.51
C ASN A 107 1.53 -1.05 0.42
N THR A 108 2.32 -2.11 0.60
CA THR A 108 2.53 -3.14 -0.41
C THR A 108 2.68 -4.54 0.21
N ASN A 109 2.41 -5.58 -0.58
CA ASN A 109 2.80 -6.93 -0.22
C ASN A 109 4.27 -7.24 -0.60
N GLY A 110 4.95 -6.36 -1.33
CA GLY A 110 6.37 -6.41 -1.66
C GLY A 110 6.77 -7.43 -2.74
N SER A 111 5.86 -8.29 -3.22
CA SER A 111 6.24 -9.42 -4.09
C SER A 111 6.08 -9.17 -5.60
N VAL A 112 5.71 -7.96 -5.99
CA VAL A 112 5.60 -7.56 -7.41
C VAL A 112 6.76 -6.66 -7.81
N ARG A 113 6.91 -6.45 -9.12
CA ARG A 113 8.03 -5.68 -9.71
C ARG A 113 9.38 -6.38 -9.51
N ASN A 114 10.44 -5.76 -10.01
CA ASN A 114 11.82 -6.20 -9.86
C ASN A 114 12.62 -5.22 -9.01
N THR A 115 13.81 -5.61 -8.61
CA THR A 115 14.69 -4.82 -7.75
C THR A 115 15.07 -3.45 -8.37
N ALA A 116 15.11 -3.32 -9.70
CA ALA A 116 15.38 -2.06 -10.37
C ALA A 116 14.26 -1.04 -10.12
N TRP A 117 12.99 -1.48 -10.20
CA TRP A 117 11.82 -0.65 -9.90
C TRP A 117 11.83 -0.17 -8.44
N TRP A 118 12.19 -1.04 -7.50
CA TRP A 118 12.27 -0.69 -6.08
C TRP A 118 13.40 0.30 -5.77
N ARG A 119 14.55 0.15 -6.43
CA ARG A 119 15.63 1.16 -6.34
C ARG A 119 15.21 2.51 -6.91
N GLU A 120 14.49 2.53 -8.02
CA GLU A 120 13.93 3.75 -8.60
C GLU A 120 12.90 4.40 -7.68
N LEU A 121 12.03 3.61 -7.05
CA LEU A 121 11.06 4.11 -6.08
C LEU A 121 11.76 4.81 -4.90
N ALA A 122 12.86 4.26 -4.39
CA ALA A 122 13.63 4.86 -3.31
C ALA A 122 14.21 6.25 -3.71
N GLN A 123 14.53 6.47 -4.99
CA GLN A 123 14.99 7.79 -5.47
C GLN A 123 13.85 8.82 -5.51
N VAL A 124 12.62 8.38 -5.72
CA VAL A 124 11.42 9.25 -5.67
C VAL A 124 11.00 9.52 -4.24
N PHE A 125 11.16 8.53 -3.34
CA PHE A 125 10.88 8.61 -1.91
C PHE A 125 12.09 9.14 -1.16
N ASN A 126 12.45 10.40 -1.40
CA ASN A 126 13.70 11.04 -0.98
C ASN A 126 13.52 12.09 0.12
N GLN A 127 12.31 12.23 0.69
CA GLN A 127 12.05 13.12 1.81
C GLN A 127 12.09 12.35 3.14
N PRO A 128 12.46 13.01 4.25
CA PRO A 128 12.66 12.33 5.55
C PRO A 128 11.43 11.60 6.10
N LEU A 129 10.23 12.01 5.68
CA LEU A 129 8.96 11.41 6.14
C LEU A 129 8.35 10.45 5.12
N ASP A 130 9.01 10.21 3.99
CA ASP A 130 8.55 9.22 3.01
C ASP A 130 8.72 7.81 3.57
N TYR A 131 7.83 6.90 3.20
CA TYR A 131 7.89 5.53 3.70
C TYR A 131 7.20 4.52 2.77
N VAL A 132 7.70 3.30 2.79
CA VAL A 132 7.00 2.13 2.24
C VAL A 132 6.74 1.13 3.35
N VAL A 133 5.46 0.76 3.53
CA VAL A 133 5.06 -0.30 4.46
C VAL A 133 5.00 -1.61 3.70
N PHE A 134 5.91 -2.51 4.00
CA PHE A 134 5.86 -3.89 3.56
C PHE A 134 4.99 -4.71 4.51
N SER A 135 3.91 -5.27 3.99
CA SER A 135 2.96 -6.10 4.73
C SER A 135 3.41 -7.56 4.67
N ILE A 136 4.19 -7.98 5.65
CA ILE A 136 4.81 -9.32 5.74
C ILE A 136 4.33 -10.00 7.02
N ASP A 137 3.71 -11.18 6.92
CA ASP A 137 3.01 -11.82 8.03
C ASP A 137 3.69 -13.11 8.50
N GLY A 138 4.98 -13.02 8.83
CA GLY A 138 5.82 -14.10 9.31
C GLY A 138 7.12 -14.23 8.54
N LEU A 139 7.81 -15.34 8.70
CA LEU A 139 8.99 -15.73 7.94
C LEU A 139 8.61 -16.56 6.70
N GLU A 140 9.59 -17.14 6.02
CA GLU A 140 9.40 -17.90 4.77
C GLU A 140 8.39 -19.03 4.90
N ASP A 141 8.42 -19.74 6.04
CA ASP A 141 7.58 -20.89 6.35
C ASP A 141 6.14 -20.56 6.76
N THR A 142 5.85 -19.29 7.11
CA THR A 142 4.53 -18.89 7.62
C THR A 142 3.87 -17.76 6.83
N ASN A 143 4.64 -16.88 6.22
CA ASN A 143 4.11 -15.74 5.48
C ASN A 143 3.06 -16.15 4.42
N HIS A 144 3.30 -17.26 3.70
CA HIS A 144 2.43 -17.76 2.64
C HIS A 144 1.06 -18.27 3.13
N VAL A 145 0.91 -18.56 4.43
CA VAL A 145 -0.35 -19.03 5.00
C VAL A 145 -1.43 -17.94 4.87
N TYR A 146 -1.04 -16.69 5.09
CA TYR A 146 -1.92 -15.54 4.89
C TYR A 146 -1.65 -14.81 3.57
N ARG A 147 -0.39 -14.52 3.22
CA ARG A 147 0.00 -13.81 1.98
C ARG A 147 0.08 -14.78 0.80
N ARG A 148 -1.03 -15.46 0.50
CA ARG A 148 -1.11 -16.43 -0.59
C ARG A 148 -0.72 -15.80 -1.92
N ASN A 149 -0.08 -16.58 -2.79
CA ASN A 149 0.41 -16.15 -4.11
C ASN A 149 1.48 -15.04 -4.06
N THR A 150 2.12 -14.83 -2.91
CA THR A 150 3.33 -14.00 -2.81
C THR A 150 4.57 -14.90 -2.72
N ALA A 151 5.70 -14.42 -3.23
CA ALA A 151 6.96 -15.14 -3.19
C ALA A 151 7.90 -14.51 -2.16
N TRP A 152 8.24 -15.26 -1.10
CA TRP A 152 9.08 -14.78 0.00
C TRP A 152 10.42 -14.18 -0.47
N HIS A 153 11.17 -14.91 -1.30
CA HIS A 153 12.45 -14.43 -1.82
C HIS A 153 12.32 -13.09 -2.56
N LYS A 154 11.21 -12.89 -3.31
CA LYS A 154 10.96 -11.62 -3.99
C LYS A 154 10.66 -10.47 -3.04
N ILE A 155 9.94 -10.75 -1.96
CA ILE A 155 9.66 -9.73 -0.93
C ILE A 155 10.96 -9.26 -0.31
N VAL A 156 11.83 -10.21 0.09
CA VAL A 156 13.14 -9.91 0.70
C VAL A 156 14.02 -9.14 -0.27
N GLU A 157 14.24 -9.64 -1.50
CA GLU A 157 15.06 -8.98 -2.52
C GLU A 157 14.59 -7.54 -2.83
N ASN A 158 13.29 -7.34 -2.92
CA ASN A 158 12.69 -6.04 -3.22
C ASN A 158 12.86 -5.07 -2.05
N ALA A 159 12.58 -5.53 -0.81
CA ALA A 159 12.74 -4.70 0.39
C ALA A 159 14.22 -4.31 0.60
N GLU A 160 15.16 -5.26 0.48
CA GLU A 160 16.58 -4.98 0.56
C GLU A 160 17.05 -3.99 -0.51
N SER A 161 16.56 -4.14 -1.74
CA SER A 161 16.90 -3.22 -2.83
C SER A 161 16.38 -1.80 -2.60
N PHE A 162 15.20 -1.66 -2.00
CA PHE A 162 14.62 -0.37 -1.63
C PHE A 162 15.41 0.28 -0.49
N VAL A 163 15.72 -0.47 0.57
CA VAL A 163 16.50 0.01 1.72
C VAL A 163 17.94 0.38 1.30
N ALA A 164 18.60 -0.49 0.54
CA ALA A 164 19.97 -0.24 0.07
C ALA A 164 20.07 1.00 -0.82
N ALA A 165 18.98 1.39 -1.49
CA ALA A 165 18.91 2.63 -2.28
C ALA A 165 18.52 3.87 -1.44
N GLY A 166 18.41 3.74 -0.11
CA GLY A 166 18.12 4.83 0.83
C GLY A 166 16.65 5.01 1.18
N GLY A 167 15.77 4.09 0.75
CA GLY A 167 14.34 4.14 1.06
C GLY A 167 14.05 3.80 2.52
N SER A 168 13.07 4.49 3.14
CA SER A 168 12.58 4.19 4.49
C SER A 168 11.53 3.09 4.43
N ALA A 169 11.89 1.88 4.85
CA ALA A 169 11.03 0.71 4.86
C ALA A 169 10.44 0.46 6.27
N HIS A 170 9.13 0.20 6.32
CA HIS A 170 8.41 -0.22 7.52
C HIS A 170 7.90 -1.65 7.31
N TRP A 171 8.01 -2.50 8.33
CA TRP A 171 7.44 -3.85 8.30
C TRP A 171 6.18 -3.89 9.18
N ASP A 172 5.01 -4.10 8.56
CA ASP A 172 3.77 -4.39 9.26
C ASP A 172 3.47 -5.89 9.21
N MET A 173 3.34 -6.52 10.38
CA MET A 173 3.00 -7.93 10.55
C MET A 173 1.62 -8.07 11.18
N LEU A 174 0.72 -8.82 10.55
CA LEU A 174 -0.51 -9.28 11.18
C LEU A 174 -0.22 -10.57 11.96
N ILE A 175 -0.65 -10.60 13.21
CA ILE A 175 -0.45 -11.72 14.11
C ILE A 175 -1.63 -12.67 14.03
N TYR A 176 -1.32 -13.95 13.86
CA TYR A 176 -2.22 -15.11 13.85
C TYR A 176 -1.61 -16.21 14.72
N GLU A 177 -2.40 -17.21 15.11
CA GLU A 177 -1.91 -18.40 15.82
C GLU A 177 -0.67 -19.01 15.14
N HIS A 178 -0.70 -19.15 13.81
CA HIS A 178 0.36 -19.83 13.05
C HIS A 178 1.70 -19.06 12.99
N ASN A 179 1.73 -17.75 13.26
CA ASN A 179 2.93 -16.92 13.15
C ASN A 179 3.31 -16.16 14.42
N GLN A 180 2.50 -16.21 15.49
CA GLN A 180 2.74 -15.45 16.72
C GLN A 180 4.10 -15.76 17.37
N HIS A 181 4.58 -17.00 17.24
CA HIS A 181 5.88 -17.45 17.76
C HIS A 181 7.09 -16.84 17.03
N GLN A 182 6.90 -16.21 15.87
CA GLN A 182 7.96 -15.62 15.04
C GLN A 182 8.14 -14.11 15.23
N ILE A 183 7.35 -13.45 16.07
CA ILE A 183 7.36 -11.97 16.22
C ILE A 183 8.76 -11.44 16.48
N ASP A 184 9.50 -12.05 17.42
CA ASP A 184 10.85 -11.59 17.78
C ASP A 184 11.87 -11.88 16.68
N GLN A 185 11.75 -12.99 15.98
CA GLN A 185 12.59 -13.33 14.83
C GLN A 185 12.32 -12.37 13.65
N CYS A 186 11.06 -12.07 13.36
CA CYS A 186 10.69 -11.08 12.34
C CYS A 186 11.21 -9.68 12.70
N ARG A 187 11.14 -9.29 13.99
CA ARG A 187 11.66 -8.00 14.46
C ARG A 187 13.17 -7.93 14.31
N GLN A 188 13.88 -9.02 14.60
CA GLN A 188 15.33 -9.08 14.42
C GLN A 188 15.70 -9.02 12.95
N LEU A 189 15.06 -9.82 12.10
CA LEU A 189 15.28 -9.80 10.66
C LEU A 189 15.02 -8.42 10.07
N ALA A 190 13.94 -7.74 10.49
CA ALA A 190 13.64 -6.37 10.04
C ALA A 190 14.79 -5.40 10.37
N ARG A 191 15.41 -5.50 11.55
CA ARG A 191 16.59 -4.70 11.92
C ARG A 191 17.79 -5.02 11.04
N ASP A 192 18.06 -6.31 10.83
CA ASP A 192 19.20 -6.80 10.05
C ASP A 192 19.08 -6.36 8.57
N MET A 193 17.85 -6.30 8.04
CA MET A 193 17.54 -5.79 6.72
C MET A 193 17.50 -4.25 6.63
N GLY A 194 17.65 -3.52 7.75
CA GLY A 194 17.64 -2.07 7.80
C GLY A 194 16.26 -1.40 7.72
N PHE A 195 15.20 -2.12 8.06
CA PHE A 195 13.88 -1.50 8.21
C PHE A 195 13.90 -0.47 9.33
N THR A 196 13.32 0.71 9.08
CA THR A 196 13.25 1.82 10.05
C THR A 196 12.16 1.61 11.09
N TRP A 197 11.16 0.77 10.79
CA TRP A 197 10.04 0.50 11.68
C TRP A 197 9.56 -0.95 11.56
N PHE A 198 9.23 -1.57 12.70
CA PHE A 198 8.56 -2.87 12.77
C PHE A 198 7.34 -2.78 13.67
N ARG A 199 6.20 -3.24 13.18
CA ARG A 199 4.95 -3.30 13.95
C ARG A 199 4.27 -4.64 13.77
N ALA A 200 3.98 -5.31 14.89
CA ALA A 200 3.13 -6.49 14.93
C ALA A 200 1.77 -6.11 15.55
N LYS A 201 0.68 -6.53 14.95
CA LYS A 201 -0.69 -6.24 15.41
C LYS A 201 -1.64 -7.39 15.12
N VAL A 202 -2.57 -7.66 16.05
CA VAL A 202 -3.65 -8.63 15.82
C VAL A 202 -4.60 -8.14 14.73
N SER A 203 -5.00 -9.03 13.83
CA SER A 203 -6.00 -8.70 12.81
C SER A 203 -7.34 -8.40 13.45
N LYS A 204 -7.98 -7.29 13.07
CA LYS A 204 -9.35 -6.97 13.48
C LYS A 204 -10.41 -7.70 12.62
N ARG A 205 -9.98 -8.40 11.57
CA ARG A 205 -10.86 -9.03 10.59
C ARG A 205 -11.43 -10.37 11.04
N PHE A 206 -11.00 -10.91 12.16
CA PHE A 206 -11.57 -12.15 12.72
C PHE A 206 -13.08 -12.04 12.98
N VAL A 207 -13.58 -10.86 13.33
CA VAL A 207 -15.00 -10.60 13.58
C VAL A 207 -15.77 -10.35 12.27
N THR A 208 -15.15 -9.61 11.33
CA THR A 208 -15.84 -9.16 10.11
C THR A 208 -15.71 -10.13 8.95
N THR A 209 -14.65 -10.91 8.93
CA THR A 209 -14.31 -11.84 7.84
C THR A 209 -13.68 -13.10 8.43
N PRO A 210 -14.47 -13.94 9.14
CA PRO A 210 -13.96 -15.16 9.72
C PRO A 210 -13.58 -16.17 8.64
N VAL A 211 -12.43 -16.80 8.82
CA VAL A 211 -11.91 -17.84 7.93
C VAL A 211 -11.49 -19.02 8.79
N HIS A 212 -12.13 -20.17 8.59
CA HIS A 212 -12.06 -21.33 9.48
C HIS A 212 -10.68 -21.96 9.70
N PHE A 213 -9.69 -21.64 8.85
CA PHE A 213 -8.30 -22.11 8.99
C PHE A 213 -7.34 -21.03 9.53
N LEU A 214 -7.86 -19.85 9.87
CA LEU A 214 -7.09 -18.76 10.48
C LEU A 214 -7.64 -18.48 11.87
N ASN A 215 -6.82 -18.70 12.87
CA ASN A 215 -7.16 -18.43 14.26
C ASN A 215 -6.49 -17.12 14.73
N PRO A 216 -7.12 -16.39 15.68
CA PRO A 216 -6.44 -15.31 16.39
C PRO A 216 -5.25 -15.87 17.14
N PRO A 217 -4.28 -15.05 17.54
CA PRO A 217 -3.24 -15.47 18.47
C PRO A 217 -3.84 -15.81 19.82
N ASP A 218 -3.12 -16.61 20.60
CA ASP A 218 -3.49 -16.99 21.99
C ASP A 218 -3.56 -15.78 22.93
#